data_33267f7ed114d7a64951d62061604f71
#
_entry.id   33267f7ed114d7a64951d62061604f71
#
_cell.length_a   1.000
_cell.length_b   1.000
_cell.length_c   1.000
_cell.angle_alpha   90.00
_cell.angle_beta   90.00
_cell.angle_gamma   90.00
#
_symmetry.space_group_name_H-M   'P 1'
#
loop_
_entity.id
_entity.type
_entity.pdbx_description
1 polymer ?
#
loop_
_entity_poly.entity_id
_entity_poly.type
_entity_poly.pdbx_seq_one_letter_code
_entity_poly.pdbx_strand_id
1 'polypeptide(L)'
;MEGKFHGFTKADRHPHTNMAKAALNMMTHTAASDLAKDGIYMNAVDTGWVTDEDPAELAKHKQQVHDFQPPLDIVDGAARVCDPFIDGINTGKHWSGQFLKDYFPISW
;
A
#
# COMPACT_ATOMS: atom_id res chain seq x y z
N MET A 1 -6.92 -3.06 6.47
CA MET A 1 -6.32 -2.08 5.54
C MET A 1 -7.11 -0.79 5.59
N GLU A 2 -6.42 0.27 5.88
CA GLU A 2 -7.02 1.59 6.04
C GLU A 2 -7.34 2.23 4.69
N GLY A 3 -8.46 2.95 4.63
CA GLY A 3 -8.89 3.65 3.43
C GLY A 3 -9.51 2.79 2.32
N LYS A 4 -9.56 1.49 2.49
CA LYS A 4 -10.16 0.55 1.54
C LYS A 4 -11.59 0.21 1.96
N PHE A 5 -12.52 0.27 1.02
CA PHE A 5 -13.93 -0.03 1.31
C PHE A 5 -14.22 -1.53 1.33
N HIS A 6 -13.56 -2.30 0.48
CA HIS A 6 -13.84 -3.71 0.28
C HIS A 6 -12.74 -4.59 0.88
N GLY A 7 -13.08 -5.83 1.18
CA GLY A 7 -12.15 -6.88 1.57
C GLY A 7 -12.06 -7.16 3.06
N PHE A 8 -12.38 -6.20 3.92
CA PHE A 8 -12.32 -6.38 5.37
C PHE A 8 -13.48 -5.68 6.06
N THR A 9 -13.96 -6.28 7.16
CA THR A 9 -14.87 -5.59 8.07
C THR A 9 -14.11 -4.48 8.77
N LYS A 10 -14.62 -3.25 8.67
CA LYS A 10 -14.02 -2.10 9.35
C LYS A 10 -14.42 -2.10 10.81
N ALA A 11 -13.41 -2.04 11.69
CA ALA A 11 -13.63 -1.82 13.11
C ALA A 11 -13.83 -0.32 13.40
N ASP A 12 -14.27 -0.02 14.62
CA ASP A 12 -14.46 1.36 15.09
C ASP A 12 -13.16 2.09 15.40
N ARG A 13 -12.01 1.51 15.01
CA ARG A 13 -10.68 2.08 15.25
C ARG A 13 -10.23 2.98 14.11
N HIS A 14 -9.57 4.06 14.48
CA HIS A 14 -8.84 4.96 13.57
C HIS A 14 -9.69 5.51 12.41
N PRO A 15 -10.88 6.09 12.67
CA PRO A 15 -11.70 6.65 11.60
C PRO A 15 -10.98 7.79 10.86
N HIS A 16 -10.17 8.59 11.56
CA HIS A 16 -9.37 9.65 10.94
C HIS A 16 -8.31 9.11 9.97
N THR A 17 -7.66 8.00 10.29
CA THR A 17 -6.67 7.37 9.42
C THR A 17 -7.35 6.75 8.20
N ASN A 18 -8.47 6.05 8.41
CA ASN A 18 -9.27 5.51 7.31
C ASN A 18 -9.74 6.62 6.36
N MET A 19 -10.20 7.74 6.91
CA MET A 19 -10.65 8.88 6.12
C MET A 19 -9.50 9.49 5.30
N ALA A 20 -8.34 9.69 5.90
CA ALA A 20 -7.17 10.24 5.23
C ALA A 20 -6.68 9.32 4.11
N LYS A 21 -6.60 8.03 4.37
CA LYS A 21 -6.17 7.04 3.36
C LYS A 21 -7.18 6.89 2.25
N ALA A 22 -8.48 6.93 2.55
CA ALA A 22 -9.54 6.92 1.54
C ALA A 22 -9.46 8.15 0.62
N ALA A 23 -9.16 9.32 1.18
CA ALA A 23 -8.96 10.54 0.40
C ALA A 23 -7.77 10.43 -0.56
N LEU A 24 -6.64 9.86 -0.11
CA LEU A 24 -5.48 9.63 -0.96
C LEU A 24 -5.79 8.63 -2.09
N ASN A 25 -6.51 7.57 -1.77
CA ASN A 25 -6.93 6.58 -2.76
C ASN A 25 -7.87 7.20 -3.81
N MET A 26 -8.83 8.01 -3.36
CA MET A 26 -9.75 8.69 -4.28
C MET A 26 -9.02 9.68 -5.17
N MET A 27 -8.05 10.42 -4.65
CA MET A 27 -7.21 11.32 -5.44
C MET A 27 -6.48 10.55 -6.55
N THR A 28 -5.86 9.44 -6.21
CA THR A 28 -5.17 8.59 -7.18
C THR A 28 -6.14 8.06 -8.24
N HIS A 29 -7.26 7.55 -7.80
CA HIS A 29 -8.27 6.96 -8.70
C HIS A 29 -8.84 7.98 -9.69
N THR A 30 -8.99 9.24 -9.27
CA THR A 30 -9.59 10.29 -10.11
C THR A 30 -8.56 11.03 -10.98
N ALA A 31 -7.34 11.23 -10.49
CA ALA A 31 -6.33 12.05 -11.18
C ALA A 31 -5.44 11.25 -12.14
N ALA A 32 -5.31 9.96 -11.95
CA ALA A 32 -4.30 9.17 -12.66
C ALA A 32 -4.44 9.18 -14.18
N SER A 33 -5.67 9.13 -14.71
CA SER A 33 -5.89 9.10 -16.16
C SER A 33 -5.48 10.41 -16.85
N ASP A 34 -5.71 11.53 -16.20
CA ASP A 34 -5.31 12.83 -16.72
C ASP A 34 -3.79 13.01 -16.68
N LEU A 35 -3.17 12.63 -15.57
CA LEU A 35 -1.71 12.68 -15.41
C LEU A 35 -0.98 11.77 -16.39
N ALA A 36 -1.55 10.62 -16.72
CA ALA A 36 -0.96 9.67 -17.66
C ALA A 36 -0.78 10.27 -19.06
N LYS A 37 -1.62 11.21 -19.45
CA LYS A 37 -1.51 11.93 -20.74
C LYS A 37 -0.20 12.70 -20.83
N ASP A 38 0.31 13.16 -19.70
CA ASP A 38 1.58 13.89 -19.59
C ASP A 38 2.76 13.00 -19.19
N GLY A 39 2.58 11.68 -19.24
CA GLY A 39 3.63 10.72 -18.87
C GLY A 39 3.87 10.58 -17.37
N ILE A 40 2.91 11.02 -16.55
CA ILE A 40 2.98 10.91 -15.09
C ILE A 40 2.07 9.76 -14.66
N TYR A 41 2.65 8.75 -14.02
CA TYR A 41 1.94 7.53 -13.65
C TYR A 41 1.74 7.47 -12.14
N MET A 42 0.49 7.58 -11.71
CA MET A 42 0.11 7.60 -10.30
C MET A 42 -0.63 6.33 -9.92
N ASN A 43 -0.15 5.67 -8.88
CA ASN A 43 -0.75 4.45 -8.34
C ASN A 43 -0.79 4.52 -6.82
N ALA A 44 -1.64 3.72 -6.21
CA ALA A 44 -1.63 3.48 -4.77
C ALA A 44 -1.07 2.09 -4.50
N VAL A 45 -0.28 1.96 -3.45
CA VAL A 45 0.35 0.68 -3.08
C VAL A 45 0.03 0.36 -1.64
N ASP A 46 -0.49 -0.85 -1.41
CA ASP A 46 -0.53 -1.44 -0.09
C ASP A 46 0.76 -2.23 0.12
N THR A 47 1.63 -1.70 0.95
CA THR A 47 2.92 -2.33 1.23
C THR A 47 2.80 -3.60 2.07
N GLY A 48 1.62 -3.85 2.63
CA GLY A 48 1.43 -4.90 3.62
C GLY A 48 1.95 -4.47 4.99
N TRP A 49 2.02 -5.41 5.89
CA TRP A 49 2.50 -5.12 7.24
C TRP A 49 4.02 -5.23 7.32
N VAL A 50 4.67 -4.09 7.57
CA VAL A 50 6.12 -3.93 7.65
C VAL A 50 6.53 -3.75 9.12
N THR A 51 7.58 -4.45 9.56
CA THR A 51 7.93 -4.60 10.98
C THR A 51 8.70 -3.46 11.62
N ASP A 52 9.48 -2.71 10.86
CA ASP A 52 10.45 -1.77 11.43
C ASP A 52 9.88 -0.39 11.77
N GLU A 53 8.57 -0.27 11.82
CA GLU A 53 7.91 0.92 12.34
C GLU A 53 7.94 1.01 13.87
N ASP A 54 8.18 -0.14 14.54
CA ASP A 54 8.32 -0.23 15.99
C ASP A 54 9.78 -0.41 16.40
N PRO A 55 10.20 0.08 17.58
CA PRO A 55 11.48 -0.29 18.15
C PRO A 55 11.62 -1.81 18.24
N ALA A 56 12.85 -2.31 18.03
CA ALA A 56 13.11 -3.76 17.99
C ALA A 56 12.63 -4.50 19.26
N GLU A 57 12.73 -3.87 20.42
CA GLU A 57 12.24 -4.45 21.69
C GLU A 57 10.73 -4.60 21.71
N LEU A 58 10.01 -3.62 21.20
CA LEU A 58 8.55 -3.64 21.13
C LEU A 58 8.07 -4.67 20.12
N ALA A 59 8.74 -4.79 18.98
CA ALA A 59 8.45 -5.80 17.98
C ALA A 59 8.64 -7.22 18.55
N LYS A 60 9.74 -7.48 19.29
CA LYS A 60 9.98 -8.74 19.96
C LYS A 60 8.91 -9.04 21.02
N HIS A 61 8.51 -8.05 21.79
CA HIS A 61 7.46 -8.19 22.80
C HIS A 61 6.11 -8.56 22.14
N LYS A 62 5.75 -7.93 21.05
CA LYS A 62 4.54 -8.28 20.27
C LYS A 62 4.60 -9.71 19.76
N GLN A 63 5.73 -10.16 19.25
CA GLN A 63 5.91 -11.53 18.79
C GLN A 63 5.75 -12.55 19.93
N GLN A 64 6.30 -12.26 21.09
CA GLN A 64 6.23 -13.15 22.27
C GLN A 64 4.82 -13.23 22.86
N VAL A 65 4.13 -12.10 22.95
CA VAL A 65 2.81 -12.01 23.60
C VAL A 65 1.69 -12.51 22.69
N HIS A 66 1.80 -12.31 21.39
CA HIS A 66 0.71 -12.59 20.45
C HIS A 66 0.99 -13.73 19.48
N ASP A 67 2.17 -14.38 19.61
CA ASP A 67 2.65 -15.36 18.64
C ASP A 67 2.52 -14.84 17.20
N PHE A 68 2.73 -13.55 17.03
CA PHE A 68 2.48 -12.85 15.81
C PHE A 68 3.78 -12.30 15.23
N GLN A 69 4.12 -12.78 14.04
CA GLN A 69 5.29 -12.34 13.31
C GLN A 69 4.82 -11.56 12.07
N PRO A 70 5.11 -10.25 11.97
CA PRO A 70 4.81 -9.52 10.74
C PRO A 70 5.55 -10.16 9.57
N PRO A 71 4.86 -10.38 8.42
CA PRO A 71 5.43 -11.17 7.33
C PRO A 71 6.48 -10.43 6.50
N LEU A 72 6.58 -9.11 6.62
CA LEU A 72 7.42 -8.29 5.74
C LEU A 72 8.42 -7.43 6.52
N ASP A 73 9.61 -7.26 5.97
CA ASP A 73 10.59 -6.28 6.43
C ASP A 73 10.55 -5.00 5.58
N ILE A 74 11.42 -4.02 5.89
CA ILE A 74 11.45 -2.75 5.17
C ILE A 74 11.85 -2.91 3.70
N VAL A 75 12.67 -3.89 3.37
CA VAL A 75 13.07 -4.18 1.99
C VAL A 75 11.87 -4.71 1.20
N ASP A 76 11.09 -5.58 1.79
CA ASP A 76 9.85 -6.09 1.17
C ASP A 76 8.86 -4.97 0.88
N GLY A 77 8.68 -4.05 1.84
CA GLY A 77 7.82 -2.88 1.67
C GLY A 77 8.32 -1.95 0.57
N ALA A 78 9.60 -1.64 0.57
CA ALA A 78 10.23 -0.80 -0.44
C ALA A 78 10.14 -1.43 -1.83
N ALA A 79 10.35 -2.75 -1.94
CA ALA A 79 10.23 -3.46 -3.20
C ALA A 79 8.84 -3.31 -3.81
N ARG A 80 7.79 -3.37 -2.99
CA ARG A 80 6.41 -3.20 -3.46
C ARG A 80 6.12 -1.79 -3.97
N VAL A 81 6.72 -0.78 -3.36
CA VAL A 81 6.59 0.61 -3.81
C VAL A 81 7.33 0.85 -5.12
N CYS A 82 8.52 0.29 -5.28
CA CYS A 82 9.35 0.47 -6.46
C CYS A 82 8.90 -0.37 -7.66
N ASP A 83 8.23 -1.50 -7.43
CA ASP A 83 7.88 -2.46 -8.47
C ASP A 83 7.12 -1.86 -9.67
N PRO A 84 6.08 -1.03 -9.49
CA PRO A 84 5.36 -0.46 -10.63
C PRO A 84 6.25 0.39 -11.54
N PHE A 85 7.18 1.11 -10.96
CA PHE A 85 8.13 1.94 -11.70
C PHE A 85 9.14 1.07 -12.47
N ILE A 86 9.73 0.09 -11.80
CA ILE A 86 10.71 -0.81 -12.40
C ILE A 86 10.06 -1.67 -13.50
N ASP A 87 8.88 -2.21 -13.24
CA ASP A 87 8.13 -2.99 -14.21
C ASP A 87 7.80 -2.17 -15.45
N GLY A 88 7.38 -0.93 -15.27
CA GLY A 88 7.08 -0.01 -16.37
C GLY A 88 8.30 0.25 -17.25
N ILE A 89 9.48 0.45 -16.66
CA ILE A 89 10.73 0.63 -17.41
C ILE A 89 11.10 -0.64 -18.17
N ASN A 90 11.00 -1.80 -17.51
CA ASN A 90 11.42 -3.08 -18.10
C ASN A 90 10.49 -3.57 -19.21
N THR A 91 9.18 -3.36 -19.08
CA THR A 91 8.18 -3.87 -20.03
C THR A 91 7.71 -2.83 -21.05
N GLY A 92 7.95 -1.55 -20.79
CA GLY A 92 7.39 -0.46 -21.57
C GLY A 92 5.91 -0.20 -21.33
N LYS A 93 5.28 -0.94 -20.41
CA LYS A 93 3.88 -0.78 -20.02
C LYS A 93 3.79 -0.27 -18.59
N HIS A 94 3.45 1.00 -18.44
CA HIS A 94 3.38 1.65 -17.13
C HIS A 94 2.03 1.40 -16.46
N TRP A 95 2.09 1.01 -15.18
CA TRP A 95 0.91 0.97 -14.32
C TRP A 95 0.41 2.39 -14.07
N SER A 96 -0.89 2.61 -14.16
CA SER A 96 -1.50 3.91 -13.86
C SER A 96 -2.92 3.72 -13.33
N GLY A 97 -3.27 4.47 -12.29
CA GLY A 97 -4.61 4.44 -11.71
C GLY A 97 -4.96 3.16 -11.00
N GLN A 98 -3.97 2.37 -10.60
CA GLN A 98 -4.18 1.08 -9.96
C GLN A 98 -3.95 1.16 -8.46
N PHE A 99 -4.65 0.28 -7.75
CA PHE A 99 -4.36 -0.03 -6.35
C PHE A 99 -3.68 -1.40 -6.32
N LEU A 100 -2.42 -1.42 -5.88
CA LEU A 100 -1.55 -2.59 -5.98
C LEU A 100 -1.29 -3.19 -4.61
N LYS A 101 -1.39 -4.51 -4.52
CA LYS A 101 -1.02 -5.28 -3.32
C LYS A 101 -0.25 -6.51 -3.76
N ASP A 102 0.88 -6.76 -3.08
CA ASP A 102 1.75 -7.90 -3.40
C ASP A 102 2.03 -8.00 -4.90
N TYR A 103 2.35 -6.85 -5.52
CA TYR A 103 2.68 -6.69 -6.94
C TYR A 103 1.51 -6.80 -7.92
N PHE A 104 0.27 -6.96 -7.47
CA PHE A 104 -0.89 -7.15 -8.34
C PHE A 104 -1.99 -6.12 -8.08
N PRO A 105 -2.73 -5.74 -9.13
CA PRO A 105 -3.89 -4.86 -8.96
C PRO A 105 -4.98 -5.52 -8.10
N ILE A 106 -5.55 -4.72 -7.22
CA ILE A 106 -6.71 -5.10 -6.41
C ILE A 106 -7.77 -4.01 -6.50
N SER A 107 -8.97 -4.35 -6.02
CA SER A 107 -10.07 -3.38 -5.98
C SER A 107 -9.82 -2.29 -4.93
N TRP A 108 -10.29 -1.11 -5.21
CA TRP A 108 -10.22 0.04 -4.29
C TRP A 108 -11.07 -0.14 -2.98
#